data_0bc333e3285e9ebe1385347ec6e16b1e
#
_entry.id   0bc333e3285e9ebe1385347ec6e16b1e
#
_cell.length_a   1.000
_cell.length_b   1.000
_cell.length_c   1.000
_cell.angle_alpha   90.00
_cell.angle_beta   90.00
_cell.angle_gamma   90.00
#
_symmetry.space_group_name_H-M   'P 1'
#
loop_
_entity.id
_entity.type
_entity.pdbx_description
1 polymer ?
#
loop_
_entity_poly.entity_id
_entity_poly.type
_entity_poly.pdbx_seq_one_letter_code
_entity_poly.pdbx_strand_id
1 'polypeptide(L)'
;MRQVKLGVIGGDGIGPEVVGEGLRVLRAIGTKYDVNFVETDYVLGAKRWHETGETLSDETLAALAKEDVILLGAVGDPTVPSGVLERGLLLKLRFAFDQYVNLRPGRLFPGVDSPLANQKELDFVVVREGTEGPYVGAGGFLAQGTEREVATEESLNTRQGAERVIRDAFSRAQRRPRKRLTLVHKNNVLVHAGNLWTRTFNEVAREFPDVTTEYQHVDAAAMFFVTNPERYDVVVTDNLLDRKSTRLNSSHTDISRMPSSA
;
A
#
# COMPACT_ATOMS: atom_id res chain seq x y z
N MET A 1 -21.66 -23.26 5.06
CA MET A 1 -20.21 -22.85 5.18
C MET A 1 -19.79 -22.20 3.89
N ARG A 2 -19.40 -20.92 3.94
CA ARG A 2 -18.86 -20.17 2.79
C ARG A 2 -17.41 -20.62 2.57
N GLN A 3 -17.04 -20.99 1.36
CA GLN A 3 -15.64 -21.27 1.00
C GLN A 3 -14.97 -20.02 0.46
N VAL A 4 -13.71 -19.81 0.86
CA VAL A 4 -12.83 -18.74 0.37
C VAL A 4 -11.50 -19.39 -0.01
N LYS A 5 -11.11 -19.29 -1.26
CA LYS A 5 -9.81 -19.75 -1.75
C LYS A 5 -8.75 -18.73 -1.33
N LEU A 6 -7.76 -19.18 -0.58
CA LEU A 6 -6.71 -18.35 0.00
C LEU A 6 -5.34 -18.76 -0.53
N GLY A 7 -4.78 -17.95 -1.42
CA GLY A 7 -3.38 -18.08 -1.81
C GLY A 7 -2.47 -17.59 -0.68
N VAL A 8 -1.55 -18.41 -0.23
CA VAL A 8 -0.63 -18.09 0.86
C VAL A 8 0.78 -17.93 0.31
N ILE A 9 1.38 -16.78 0.52
CA ILE A 9 2.77 -16.48 0.17
C ILE A 9 3.49 -16.09 1.46
N GLY A 10 4.27 -17.01 2.02
CA GLY A 10 5.05 -16.76 3.25
C GLY A 10 6.07 -15.65 3.07
N GLY A 11 6.73 -15.61 1.91
CA GLY A 11 7.79 -14.65 1.62
C GLY A 11 9.11 -14.96 2.32
N ASP A 12 9.82 -13.92 2.77
CA ASP A 12 11.19 -13.99 3.25
C ASP A 12 11.31 -13.57 4.73
N GLY A 13 12.44 -13.93 5.35
CA GLY A 13 12.78 -13.49 6.70
C GLY A 13 11.71 -13.85 7.74
N ILE A 14 11.11 -12.84 8.36
CA ILE A 14 10.03 -12.99 9.35
C ILE A 14 8.67 -13.36 8.70
N GLY A 15 8.55 -13.25 7.39
CA GLY A 15 7.30 -13.43 6.65
C GLY A 15 6.57 -14.73 6.96
N PRO A 16 7.21 -15.92 6.88
CA PRO A 16 6.57 -17.20 7.17
C PRO A 16 6.01 -17.30 8.60
N GLU A 17 6.73 -16.77 9.59
CA GLU A 17 6.29 -16.77 11.00
C GLU A 17 5.03 -15.92 11.17
N VAL A 18 5.04 -14.71 10.64
CA VAL A 18 3.90 -13.79 10.73
C VAL A 18 2.69 -14.32 9.98
N VAL A 19 2.90 -14.88 8.79
CA VAL A 19 1.82 -15.49 8.00
C VAL A 19 1.22 -16.69 8.75
N GLY A 20 2.06 -17.51 9.40
CA GLY A 20 1.60 -18.62 10.24
C GLY A 20 0.65 -18.16 11.36
N GLU A 21 0.99 -17.07 12.07
CA GLU A 21 0.11 -16.50 13.10
C GLU A 21 -1.17 -15.88 12.47
N GLY A 22 -1.04 -15.24 11.32
CA GLY A 22 -2.20 -14.75 10.55
C GLY A 22 -3.18 -15.86 10.17
N LEU A 23 -2.67 -17.01 9.71
CA LEU A 23 -3.48 -18.19 9.40
C LEU A 23 -4.19 -18.75 10.63
N ARG A 24 -3.52 -18.79 11.79
CA ARG A 24 -4.16 -19.19 13.05
C ARG A 24 -5.38 -18.31 13.38
N VAL A 25 -5.24 -16.99 13.21
CA VAL A 25 -6.36 -16.06 13.42
C VAL A 25 -7.46 -16.30 12.38
N LEU A 26 -7.13 -16.47 11.10
CA LEU A 26 -8.12 -16.74 10.05
C LEU A 26 -8.91 -18.03 10.31
N ARG A 27 -8.24 -19.11 10.73
CA ARG A 27 -8.91 -20.37 11.10
C ARG A 27 -9.88 -20.21 12.27
N ALA A 28 -9.48 -19.44 13.30
CA ALA A 28 -10.36 -19.11 14.43
C ALA A 28 -11.58 -18.29 14.00
N ILE A 29 -11.38 -17.29 13.12
CA ILE A 29 -12.45 -16.50 12.52
C ILE A 29 -13.36 -17.39 11.66
N GLY A 30 -12.76 -18.27 10.86
CA GLY A 30 -13.49 -19.23 10.03
C GLY A 30 -14.46 -20.07 10.85
N THR A 31 -14.00 -20.61 11.95
CA THR A 31 -14.85 -21.38 12.89
C THR A 31 -15.97 -20.53 13.46
N LYS A 32 -15.68 -19.29 13.84
CA LYS A 32 -16.66 -18.38 14.46
C LYS A 32 -17.77 -17.92 13.50
N TYR A 33 -17.45 -17.72 12.23
CA TYR A 33 -18.33 -17.10 11.23
C TYR A 33 -18.76 -18.06 10.12
N ASP A 34 -18.53 -19.36 10.27
CA ASP A 34 -18.88 -20.42 9.30
C ASP A 34 -18.24 -20.18 7.90
N VAL A 35 -16.97 -19.80 7.90
CA VAL A 35 -16.16 -19.61 6.69
C VAL A 35 -15.05 -20.65 6.65
N ASN A 36 -14.93 -21.37 5.55
CA ASN A 36 -13.84 -22.30 5.29
C ASN A 36 -12.81 -21.65 4.36
N PHE A 37 -11.58 -21.45 4.85
CA PHE A 37 -10.46 -20.99 4.05
C PHE A 37 -9.77 -22.22 3.44
N VAL A 38 -9.79 -22.31 2.10
CA VAL A 38 -9.07 -23.33 1.33
C VAL A 38 -7.70 -22.75 1.00
N GLU A 39 -6.70 -23.15 1.77
CA GLU A 39 -5.35 -22.61 1.72
C GLU A 39 -4.54 -23.30 0.60
N THR A 40 -3.87 -22.52 -0.25
CA THR A 40 -2.93 -22.97 -1.28
C THR A 40 -1.60 -22.24 -1.07
N ASP A 41 -0.53 -22.98 -0.79
CA ASP A 41 0.78 -22.39 -0.57
C ASP A 41 1.53 -22.13 -1.88
N TYR A 42 2.09 -20.93 -1.99
CA TYR A 42 2.93 -20.49 -3.11
C TYR A 42 4.32 -20.10 -2.57
N VAL A 43 5.33 -20.91 -2.92
CA VAL A 43 6.73 -20.62 -2.52
C VAL A 43 7.30 -19.55 -3.44
N LEU A 44 7.22 -18.29 -2.99
CA LEU A 44 7.71 -17.11 -3.70
C LEU A 44 8.59 -16.26 -2.77
N GLY A 45 9.54 -15.53 -3.35
CA GLY A 45 10.50 -14.71 -2.63
C GLY A 45 11.96 -15.06 -2.99
N ALA A 46 12.89 -14.72 -2.11
CA ALA A 46 14.33 -14.90 -2.30
C ALA A 46 14.73 -16.37 -2.54
N LYS A 47 14.12 -17.29 -1.80
CA LYS A 47 14.40 -18.73 -1.95
C LYS A 47 14.16 -19.17 -3.41
N ARG A 48 12.98 -18.88 -3.97
CA ARG A 48 12.67 -19.24 -5.34
C ARG A 48 13.64 -18.57 -6.32
N TRP A 49 13.94 -17.29 -6.09
CA TRP A 49 14.86 -16.56 -6.97
C TRP A 49 16.28 -17.19 -6.98
N HIS A 50 16.79 -17.60 -5.82
CA HIS A 50 18.09 -18.28 -5.73
C HIS A 50 18.10 -19.67 -6.41
N GLU A 51 16.99 -20.40 -6.30
CA GLU A 51 16.89 -21.74 -6.88
C GLU A 51 16.68 -21.71 -8.41
N THR A 52 15.95 -20.73 -8.94
CA THR A 52 15.46 -20.75 -10.32
C THR A 52 15.86 -19.52 -11.15
N GLY A 53 16.32 -18.45 -10.52
CA GLY A 53 16.52 -17.14 -11.18
C GLY A 53 15.21 -16.39 -11.49
N GLU A 54 14.06 -16.93 -11.08
CA GLU A 54 12.74 -16.40 -11.37
C GLU A 54 12.02 -15.95 -10.11
N THR A 55 11.39 -14.78 -10.13
CA THR A 55 10.62 -14.26 -8.99
C THR A 55 9.17 -14.74 -9.00
N LEU A 56 8.50 -14.68 -10.16
CA LEU A 56 7.10 -15.05 -10.36
C LEU A 56 6.88 -15.45 -11.82
N SER A 57 6.60 -16.74 -12.07
CA SER A 57 6.24 -17.22 -13.40
C SER A 57 4.82 -16.81 -13.80
N ASP A 58 4.56 -16.78 -15.11
CA ASP A 58 3.23 -16.49 -15.61
C ASP A 58 2.23 -17.59 -15.26
N GLU A 59 2.69 -18.85 -15.17
CA GLU A 59 1.88 -19.97 -14.69
C GLU A 59 1.45 -19.78 -13.22
N THR A 60 2.39 -19.42 -12.34
CA THR A 60 2.07 -19.13 -10.95
C THR A 60 1.16 -17.92 -10.80
N LEU A 61 1.36 -16.88 -11.62
CA LEU A 61 0.48 -15.72 -11.66
C LEU A 61 -0.95 -16.10 -12.06
N ALA A 62 -1.09 -16.96 -13.09
CA ALA A 62 -2.39 -17.46 -13.52
C ALA A 62 -3.05 -18.38 -12.47
N ALA A 63 -2.28 -19.09 -11.67
CA ALA A 63 -2.80 -19.87 -10.54
C ALA A 63 -3.31 -18.94 -9.43
N LEU A 64 -2.53 -17.93 -9.03
CA LEU A 64 -2.91 -16.91 -8.04
C LEU A 64 -4.17 -16.12 -8.45
N ALA A 65 -4.38 -15.90 -9.75
CA ALA A 65 -5.60 -15.26 -10.27
C ALA A 65 -6.90 -16.05 -10.01
N LYS A 66 -6.80 -17.34 -9.63
CA LYS A 66 -7.95 -18.18 -9.30
C LYS A 66 -8.29 -18.18 -7.80
N GLU A 67 -7.44 -17.55 -6.98
CA GLU A 67 -7.69 -17.39 -5.56
C GLU A 67 -8.61 -16.18 -5.32
N ASP A 68 -9.44 -16.26 -4.30
CA ASP A 68 -10.31 -15.14 -3.89
C ASP A 68 -9.54 -14.05 -3.15
N VAL A 69 -8.50 -14.46 -2.39
CA VAL A 69 -7.65 -13.61 -1.56
C VAL A 69 -6.22 -14.13 -1.56
N ILE A 70 -5.25 -13.24 -1.50
CA ILE A 70 -3.84 -13.56 -1.31
C ILE A 70 -3.37 -13.02 0.04
N LEU A 71 -2.88 -13.90 0.90
CA LEU A 71 -2.17 -13.54 2.13
C LEU A 71 -0.67 -13.53 1.83
N LEU A 72 -0.09 -12.33 1.86
CA LEU A 72 1.30 -12.10 1.51
C LEU A 72 2.10 -11.70 2.76
N GLY A 73 3.16 -12.43 3.04
CA GLY A 73 4.13 -12.12 4.08
C GLY A 73 5.15 -11.08 3.64
N ALA A 74 6.18 -10.90 4.47
CA ALA A 74 7.29 -10.00 4.13
C ALA A 74 8.07 -10.55 2.94
N VAL A 75 8.43 -9.68 1.99
CA VAL A 75 9.27 -10.03 0.84
C VAL A 75 10.47 -9.10 0.84
N GLY A 76 11.65 -9.67 0.78
CA GLY A 76 12.92 -8.96 0.72
C GLY A 76 14.02 -9.72 1.46
N ASP A 77 15.16 -9.88 0.81
CA ASP A 77 16.35 -10.53 1.33
C ASP A 77 17.60 -9.75 0.88
N PRO A 78 18.55 -9.45 1.77
CA PRO A 78 19.75 -8.69 1.43
C PRO A 78 20.67 -9.41 0.43
N THR A 79 20.51 -10.72 0.23
CA THR A 79 21.28 -11.51 -0.74
C THR A 79 20.73 -11.42 -2.16
N VAL A 80 19.53 -10.83 -2.35
CA VAL A 80 18.92 -10.57 -3.66
C VAL A 80 19.21 -9.13 -4.08
N PRO A 81 19.63 -8.89 -5.33
CA PRO A 81 19.86 -7.53 -5.79
C PRO A 81 18.62 -6.63 -5.60
N SER A 82 18.87 -5.38 -5.19
CA SER A 82 17.80 -4.40 -4.92
C SER A 82 16.87 -4.23 -6.13
N GLY A 83 15.56 -4.20 -5.86
CA GLY A 83 14.52 -4.03 -6.87
C GLY A 83 14.07 -5.31 -7.58
N VAL A 84 14.80 -6.43 -7.46
CA VAL A 84 14.44 -7.69 -8.14
C VAL A 84 13.12 -8.24 -7.60
N LEU A 85 13.01 -8.42 -6.28
CA LEU A 85 11.80 -8.95 -5.65
C LEU A 85 10.66 -7.93 -5.68
N GLU A 86 10.95 -6.65 -5.48
CA GLU A 86 9.95 -5.60 -5.53
C GLU A 86 9.29 -5.51 -6.92
N ARG A 87 10.08 -5.47 -7.98
CA ARG A 87 9.58 -5.35 -9.35
C ARG A 87 9.02 -6.67 -9.87
N GLY A 88 9.76 -7.77 -9.68
CA GLY A 88 9.44 -9.07 -10.25
C GLY A 88 8.34 -9.83 -9.50
N LEU A 89 8.05 -9.50 -8.24
CA LEU A 89 7.00 -10.14 -7.45
C LEU A 89 5.93 -9.14 -7.02
N LEU A 90 6.27 -8.16 -6.17
CA LEU A 90 5.26 -7.29 -5.54
C LEU A 90 4.56 -6.40 -6.55
N LEU A 91 5.29 -5.70 -7.41
CA LEU A 91 4.69 -4.84 -8.44
C LEU A 91 4.04 -5.67 -9.55
N LYS A 92 4.62 -6.83 -9.93
CA LYS A 92 4.02 -7.72 -10.91
C LYS A 92 2.63 -8.19 -10.47
N LEU A 93 2.45 -8.61 -9.20
CA LEU A 93 1.15 -8.96 -8.62
C LEU A 93 0.20 -7.77 -8.64
N ARG A 94 0.66 -6.61 -8.20
CA ARG A 94 -0.15 -5.40 -8.08
C ARG A 94 -0.71 -4.95 -9.42
N PHE A 95 0.12 -4.91 -10.47
CA PHE A 95 -0.31 -4.52 -11.80
C PHE A 95 -1.18 -5.57 -12.47
N ALA A 96 -0.82 -6.86 -12.37
CA ALA A 96 -1.57 -7.93 -12.99
C ALA A 96 -2.99 -8.08 -12.43
N PHE A 97 -3.18 -7.79 -11.14
CA PHE A 97 -4.48 -7.87 -10.49
C PHE A 97 -5.16 -6.50 -10.32
N ASP A 98 -4.64 -5.45 -10.96
CA ASP A 98 -5.15 -4.08 -10.86
C ASP A 98 -5.47 -3.66 -9.42
N GLN A 99 -4.54 -3.92 -8.50
CA GLN A 99 -4.69 -3.60 -7.08
C GLN A 99 -4.49 -2.10 -6.85
N TYR A 100 -5.40 -1.30 -7.39
CA TYR A 100 -5.29 0.17 -7.45
C TYR A 100 -5.44 0.84 -6.07
N VAL A 101 -6.08 0.20 -5.11
CA VAL A 101 -6.17 0.69 -3.74
C VAL A 101 -5.17 -0.03 -2.85
N ASN A 102 -4.19 0.70 -2.34
CA ASN A 102 -3.34 0.25 -1.25
C ASN A 102 -3.88 0.87 0.04
N LEU A 103 -4.59 0.05 0.83
CA LEU A 103 -5.24 0.49 2.07
C LEU A 103 -4.30 0.30 3.26
N ARG A 104 -4.03 1.38 4.00
CA ARG A 104 -3.13 1.39 5.14
C ARG A 104 -3.82 1.94 6.39
N PRO A 105 -4.38 1.07 7.25
CA PRO A 105 -4.92 1.50 8.52
C PRO A 105 -3.80 1.84 9.50
N GLY A 106 -3.95 2.95 10.21
CA GLY A 106 -3.14 3.32 11.37
C GLY A 106 -4.04 3.35 12.60
N ARG A 107 -3.85 2.40 13.52
CA ARG A 107 -4.64 2.31 14.74
C ARG A 107 -3.76 1.99 15.93
N LEU A 108 -3.95 2.76 17.00
CA LEU A 108 -3.37 2.43 18.29
C LEU A 108 -4.35 1.54 19.06
N PHE A 109 -3.90 0.33 19.42
CA PHE A 109 -4.71 -0.61 20.18
C PHE A 109 -4.55 -0.37 21.69
N PRO A 110 -5.60 -0.63 22.50
CA PRO A 110 -5.50 -0.55 23.95
C PRO A 110 -4.37 -1.44 24.48
N GLY A 111 -3.56 -0.88 25.40
CA GLY A 111 -2.44 -1.59 26.02
C GLY A 111 -1.16 -1.66 25.17
N VAL A 112 -1.13 -0.98 24.03
CA VAL A 112 0.07 -0.85 23.19
C VAL A 112 0.62 0.57 23.33
N ASP A 113 1.90 0.68 23.61
CA ASP A 113 2.58 1.97 23.69
C ASP A 113 2.85 2.55 22.29
N SER A 114 2.55 3.82 22.12
CA SER A 114 2.88 4.55 20.91
C SER A 114 4.31 5.05 20.95
N PRO A 115 5.07 5.02 19.84
CA PRO A 115 6.34 5.73 19.75
C PRO A 115 6.18 7.26 19.75
N LEU A 116 4.95 7.73 19.53
CA LEU A 116 4.63 9.16 19.60
C LEU A 116 4.28 9.57 21.02
N ALA A 117 4.84 10.69 21.48
CA ALA A 117 4.56 11.22 22.80
C ALA A 117 3.07 11.57 22.94
N ASN A 118 2.48 11.22 24.09
CA ASN A 118 1.13 11.61 24.51
C ASN A 118 -0.03 11.09 23.62
N GLN A 119 0.20 10.12 22.76
CA GLN A 119 -0.88 9.52 21.96
C GLN A 119 -1.63 8.45 22.75
N LYS A 120 -2.93 8.67 22.98
CA LYS A 120 -3.82 7.72 23.69
C LYS A 120 -4.75 6.98 22.74
N GLU A 121 -5.17 7.63 21.70
CA GLU A 121 -6.07 7.06 20.69
C GLU A 121 -5.62 7.48 19.30
N LEU A 122 -5.60 6.54 18.39
CA LEU A 122 -5.30 6.78 17.00
C LEU A 122 -6.13 5.82 16.14
N ASP A 123 -6.90 6.36 15.22
CA ASP A 123 -7.67 5.57 14.24
C ASP A 123 -7.87 6.39 12.96
N PHE A 124 -7.04 6.14 11.97
CA PHE A 124 -7.16 6.69 10.63
C PHE A 124 -6.85 5.64 9.56
N VAL A 125 -7.14 5.94 8.32
CA VAL A 125 -6.77 5.09 7.19
C VAL A 125 -6.20 5.92 6.06
N VAL A 126 -5.11 5.44 5.46
CA VAL A 126 -4.56 6.01 4.23
C VAL A 126 -4.97 5.13 3.05
N VAL A 127 -5.60 5.75 2.06
CA VAL A 127 -5.98 5.17 0.78
C VAL A 127 -4.99 5.68 -0.25
N ARG A 128 -4.02 4.83 -0.60
CA ARG A 128 -2.97 5.15 -1.54
C ARG A 128 -3.29 4.55 -2.91
N GLU A 129 -3.08 5.32 -3.96
CA GLU A 129 -3.04 4.77 -5.31
C GLU A 129 -1.94 3.70 -5.40
N GLY A 130 -2.17 2.61 -6.10
CA GLY A 130 -1.30 1.44 -6.11
C GLY A 130 -0.69 1.06 -7.45
N THR A 131 -1.16 1.62 -8.57
CA THR A 131 -0.84 1.14 -9.93
C THR A 131 -0.23 2.18 -10.85
N GLU A 132 -0.14 3.43 -10.42
CA GLU A 132 0.38 4.55 -11.21
C GLU A 132 1.60 5.20 -10.52
N GLY A 133 1.89 6.45 -10.85
CA GLY A 133 3.00 7.20 -10.31
C GLY A 133 4.35 6.78 -10.89
N PRO A 134 5.46 6.98 -10.17
CA PRO A 134 6.79 6.61 -10.65
C PRO A 134 7.02 5.09 -10.66
N TYR A 135 6.15 4.30 -10.05
CA TYR A 135 6.26 2.83 -10.00
C TYR A 135 5.92 2.14 -11.32
N VAL A 136 5.37 2.86 -12.30
CA VAL A 136 5.15 2.31 -13.64
C VAL A 136 6.46 2.00 -14.38
N GLY A 137 7.59 2.58 -13.90
CA GLY A 137 8.92 2.33 -14.46
C GLY A 137 9.15 2.98 -15.82
N ALA A 138 8.40 4.03 -16.14
CA ALA A 138 8.66 4.85 -17.32
C ALA A 138 9.86 5.77 -17.06
N GLY A 139 10.79 5.82 -18.02
CA GLY A 139 12.02 6.58 -17.90
C GLY A 139 13.21 5.86 -18.54
N GLY A 140 14.40 6.34 -18.28
CA GLY A 140 15.59 5.73 -18.83
C GLY A 140 16.86 6.57 -18.67
N PHE A 141 17.91 6.13 -19.36
CA PHE A 141 19.21 6.78 -19.37
C PHE A 141 19.61 7.25 -20.78
N LEU A 142 20.25 8.40 -20.84
CA LEU A 142 20.99 8.86 -22.01
C LEU A 142 22.49 8.95 -21.67
N ALA A 143 23.35 8.55 -22.58
CA ALA A 143 24.81 8.59 -22.42
C ALA A 143 25.31 7.93 -21.13
N GLN A 144 24.69 6.80 -20.72
CA GLN A 144 24.97 6.08 -19.49
C GLN A 144 26.46 5.74 -19.35
N GLY A 145 27.04 5.94 -18.16
CA GLY A 145 28.43 5.70 -17.84
C GLY A 145 29.39 6.78 -18.31
N THR A 146 28.91 7.93 -18.80
CA THR A 146 29.73 9.08 -19.18
C THR A 146 29.48 10.30 -18.31
N GLU A 147 30.34 11.32 -18.37
CA GLU A 147 30.13 12.59 -17.67
C GLU A 147 28.87 13.35 -18.11
N ARG A 148 28.27 12.97 -19.24
CA ARG A 148 27.03 13.55 -19.77
C ARG A 148 25.81 12.65 -19.56
N GLU A 149 25.89 11.72 -18.64
CA GLU A 149 24.80 10.84 -18.32
C GLU A 149 23.57 11.63 -17.84
N VAL A 150 22.43 11.28 -18.40
CA VAL A 150 21.12 11.81 -17.99
C VAL A 150 20.23 10.65 -17.59
N ALA A 151 19.61 10.72 -16.41
CA ALA A 151 18.60 9.79 -15.96
C ALA A 151 17.23 10.49 -15.90
N THR A 152 16.19 9.82 -16.35
CA THR A 152 14.81 10.30 -16.28
C THR A 152 13.91 9.27 -15.59
N GLU A 153 13.01 9.74 -14.75
CA GLU A 153 11.93 8.95 -14.12
C GLU A 153 10.62 9.70 -14.33
N GLU A 154 9.63 9.05 -14.92
CA GLU A 154 8.33 9.66 -15.18
C GLU A 154 7.30 9.21 -14.14
N SER A 155 6.47 10.15 -13.71
CA SER A 155 5.32 9.85 -12.84
C SER A 155 4.03 9.89 -13.66
N LEU A 156 3.53 8.71 -14.02
CA LEU A 156 2.27 8.57 -14.73
C LEU A 156 1.10 8.82 -13.76
N ASN A 157 0.17 9.67 -14.17
CA ASN A 157 -1.07 9.90 -13.43
C ASN A 157 -2.21 10.04 -14.43
N THR A 158 -3.19 9.14 -14.38
CA THR A 158 -4.37 9.20 -15.24
C THR A 158 -5.58 9.73 -14.48
N ARG A 159 -6.53 10.31 -15.19
CA ARG A 159 -7.82 10.70 -14.61
C ARG A 159 -8.55 9.48 -14.03
N GLN A 160 -8.54 8.36 -14.72
CA GLN A 160 -9.19 7.13 -14.29
C GLN A 160 -8.58 6.59 -13.00
N GLY A 161 -7.24 6.53 -12.91
CA GLY A 161 -6.52 6.04 -11.74
C GLY A 161 -6.77 6.94 -10.51
N ALA A 162 -6.65 8.26 -10.69
CA ALA A 162 -6.95 9.21 -9.62
C ALA A 162 -8.41 9.13 -9.16
N GLU A 163 -9.37 9.11 -10.09
CA GLU A 163 -10.79 9.12 -9.75
C GLU A 163 -11.22 7.86 -8.99
N ARG A 164 -10.81 6.67 -9.42
CA ARG A 164 -11.23 5.42 -8.77
C ARG A 164 -10.73 5.30 -7.33
N VAL A 165 -9.50 5.73 -7.04
CA VAL A 165 -8.97 5.71 -5.68
C VAL A 165 -9.57 6.80 -4.81
N ILE A 166 -9.83 7.98 -5.37
CA ILE A 166 -10.53 9.08 -4.69
C ILE A 166 -11.95 8.65 -4.31
N ARG A 167 -12.70 8.02 -5.21
CA ARG A 167 -14.06 7.49 -4.93
C ARG A 167 -14.05 6.43 -3.83
N ASP A 168 -13.08 5.52 -3.82
CA ASP A 168 -12.92 4.55 -2.73
C ASP A 168 -12.68 5.28 -1.39
N ALA A 169 -11.83 6.30 -1.38
CA ALA A 169 -11.54 7.09 -0.18
C ALA A 169 -12.78 7.86 0.34
N PHE A 170 -13.56 8.49 -0.54
CA PHE A 170 -14.83 9.12 -0.16
C PHE A 170 -15.83 8.12 0.41
N SER A 171 -15.99 6.97 -0.24
CA SER A 171 -16.88 5.89 0.24
C SER A 171 -16.48 5.37 1.62
N ARG A 172 -15.17 5.32 1.91
CA ARG A 172 -14.68 4.97 3.24
C ARG A 172 -14.93 6.06 4.26
N ALA A 173 -14.64 7.32 3.93
CA ALA A 173 -14.89 8.46 4.79
C ALA A 173 -16.36 8.57 5.17
N GLN A 174 -17.26 8.37 4.21
CA GLN A 174 -18.71 8.42 4.44
C GLN A 174 -19.20 7.39 5.47
N ARG A 175 -18.55 6.21 5.53
CA ARG A 175 -18.89 5.15 6.48
C ARG A 175 -18.25 5.32 7.87
N ARG A 176 -17.32 6.26 8.04
CA ARG A 176 -16.65 6.53 9.31
C ARG A 176 -17.38 7.60 10.11
N PRO A 177 -17.35 7.56 11.44
CA PRO A 177 -18.09 8.52 12.27
C PRO A 177 -17.71 9.98 12.06
N ARG A 178 -16.42 10.25 11.78
CA ARG A 178 -15.90 11.63 11.63
C ARG A 178 -16.14 12.21 10.23
N LYS A 179 -16.34 11.36 9.22
CA LYS A 179 -16.62 11.76 7.82
C LYS A 179 -15.66 12.83 7.30
N ARG A 180 -14.37 12.64 7.50
CA ARG A 180 -13.33 13.58 7.06
C ARG A 180 -12.41 12.91 6.07
N LEU A 181 -12.11 13.60 4.97
CA LEU A 181 -11.19 13.14 3.94
C LEU A 181 -10.17 14.22 3.62
N THR A 182 -8.90 13.90 3.78
CA THR A 182 -7.78 14.77 3.44
C THR A 182 -7.08 14.26 2.17
N LEU A 183 -7.01 15.08 1.13
CA LEU A 183 -6.13 14.85 0.00
C LEU A 183 -4.72 15.31 0.37
N VAL A 184 -3.76 14.41 0.36
CA VAL A 184 -2.33 14.72 0.56
C VAL A 184 -1.62 14.59 -0.78
N HIS A 185 -1.00 15.69 -1.22
CA HIS A 185 -0.27 15.74 -2.49
C HIS A 185 0.80 16.86 -2.46
N LYS A 186 1.56 17.03 -3.54
CA LYS A 186 2.57 18.09 -3.70
C LYS A 186 2.28 18.94 -4.95
N ASN A 187 1.09 19.55 -5.03
CA ASN A 187 0.62 20.24 -6.24
C ASN A 187 1.38 21.54 -6.57
N ASN A 188 2.15 22.06 -5.65
CA ASN A 188 3.02 23.23 -5.89
C ASN A 188 4.34 22.87 -6.60
N VAL A 189 4.69 21.58 -6.68
CA VAL A 189 5.88 21.06 -7.37
C VAL A 189 5.46 20.15 -8.52
N LEU A 190 4.59 19.16 -8.24
CA LEU A 190 4.03 18.26 -9.23
C LEU A 190 2.80 18.91 -9.88
N VAL A 191 3.02 19.99 -10.63
CA VAL A 191 1.96 20.91 -11.07
C VAL A 191 0.89 20.21 -11.92
N HIS A 192 1.29 19.38 -12.88
CA HIS A 192 0.34 18.70 -13.76
C HIS A 192 -0.42 17.58 -13.03
N ALA A 193 0.28 16.69 -12.36
CA ALA A 193 -0.33 15.63 -11.55
C ALA A 193 -1.20 16.22 -10.42
N GLY A 194 -0.66 17.22 -9.70
CA GLY A 194 -1.37 17.88 -8.61
C GLY A 194 -2.64 18.60 -9.05
N ASN A 195 -2.64 19.22 -10.25
CA ASN A 195 -3.86 19.82 -10.81
C ASN A 195 -4.91 18.74 -11.15
N LEU A 196 -4.48 17.64 -11.79
CA LEU A 196 -5.36 16.51 -12.10
C LEU A 196 -5.99 15.95 -10.82
N TRP A 197 -5.18 15.65 -9.80
CA TRP A 197 -5.65 15.10 -8.53
C TRP A 197 -6.60 16.05 -7.78
N THR A 198 -6.23 17.33 -7.66
CA THR A 198 -7.03 18.34 -6.94
C THR A 198 -8.37 18.57 -7.63
N ARG A 199 -8.36 18.70 -8.96
CA ARG A 199 -9.60 18.89 -9.75
C ARG A 199 -10.51 17.67 -9.62
N THR A 200 -9.96 16.47 -9.80
CA THR A 200 -10.72 15.21 -9.66
C THR A 200 -11.31 15.06 -8.26
N PHE A 201 -10.53 15.36 -7.23
CA PHE A 201 -10.97 15.32 -5.84
C PHE A 201 -12.14 16.26 -5.59
N ASN A 202 -12.06 17.52 -6.06
CA ASN A 202 -13.11 18.51 -5.89
C ASN A 202 -14.38 18.19 -6.70
N GLU A 203 -14.24 17.53 -7.85
CA GLU A 203 -15.39 17.07 -8.64
C GLU A 203 -16.12 15.93 -7.92
N VAL A 204 -15.40 14.92 -7.45
CA VAL A 204 -15.99 13.79 -6.70
C VAL A 204 -16.59 14.26 -5.36
N ALA A 205 -15.97 15.23 -4.68
CA ALA A 205 -16.47 15.77 -3.41
C ALA A 205 -17.93 16.26 -3.50
N ARG A 206 -18.36 16.75 -4.65
CA ARG A 206 -19.74 17.22 -4.86
C ARG A 206 -20.78 16.12 -4.74
N GLU A 207 -20.37 14.87 -4.95
CA GLU A 207 -21.23 13.68 -4.83
C GLU A 207 -21.34 13.18 -3.39
N PHE A 208 -20.47 13.68 -2.48
CA PHE A 208 -20.40 13.28 -1.07
C PHE A 208 -20.53 14.50 -0.13
N PRO A 209 -21.67 15.21 -0.15
CA PRO A 209 -21.82 16.48 0.57
C PRO A 209 -21.74 16.37 2.09
N ASP A 210 -21.86 15.15 2.64
CA ASP A 210 -21.73 14.84 4.06
C ASP A 210 -20.28 14.56 4.51
N VAL A 211 -19.32 14.55 3.59
CA VAL A 211 -17.89 14.36 3.88
C VAL A 211 -17.17 15.71 3.88
N THR A 212 -16.56 16.02 5.03
CA THR A 212 -15.70 17.22 5.14
C THR A 212 -14.36 16.95 4.48
N THR A 213 -13.95 17.85 3.58
CA THR A 213 -12.72 17.70 2.78
C THR A 213 -11.65 18.71 3.17
N GLU A 214 -10.39 18.28 3.09
CA GLU A 214 -9.21 19.11 3.30
C GLU A 214 -8.13 18.74 2.27
N TYR A 215 -7.30 19.72 1.90
CA TYR A 215 -6.07 19.51 1.14
C TYR A 215 -4.87 19.84 2.01
N GLN A 216 -3.84 19.01 1.94
CA GLN A 216 -2.56 19.28 2.60
C GLN A 216 -1.38 18.95 1.69
N HIS A 217 -0.33 19.77 1.77
CA HIS A 217 0.97 19.40 1.22
C HIS A 217 1.60 18.26 2.02
N VAL A 218 2.26 17.34 1.33
CA VAL A 218 2.86 16.16 1.95
C VAL A 218 3.85 16.50 3.08
N ASP A 219 4.57 17.62 2.97
CA ASP A 219 5.53 18.06 4.00
C ASP A 219 4.80 18.42 5.30
N ALA A 220 3.72 19.18 5.19
CA ALA A 220 2.87 19.52 6.33
C ALA A 220 2.17 18.27 6.88
N ALA A 221 1.68 17.39 6.02
CA ALA A 221 1.08 16.13 6.45
C ALA A 221 2.08 15.26 7.23
N ALA A 222 3.33 15.14 6.76
CA ALA A 222 4.38 14.40 7.46
C ALA A 222 4.64 14.94 8.87
N MET A 223 4.65 16.26 9.02
CA MET A 223 4.78 16.93 10.32
C MET A 223 3.56 16.63 11.22
N PHE A 224 2.34 16.75 10.67
CA PHE A 224 1.13 16.55 11.44
C PHE A 224 0.88 15.08 11.80
N PHE A 225 1.34 14.13 11.01
CA PHE A 225 1.32 12.72 11.42
C PHE A 225 2.12 12.43 12.69
N VAL A 226 3.12 13.26 13.01
CA VAL A 226 3.89 13.16 14.24
C VAL A 226 3.31 14.03 15.36
N THR A 227 2.93 15.28 15.05
CA THR A 227 2.57 16.28 16.06
C THR A 227 1.09 16.31 16.42
N ASN A 228 0.22 15.90 15.49
CA ASN A 228 -1.25 15.95 15.64
C ASN A 228 -1.92 14.89 14.75
N PRO A 229 -1.61 13.58 14.91
CA PRO A 229 -2.12 12.52 14.05
C PRO A 229 -3.63 12.29 14.18
N GLU A 230 -4.23 12.64 15.31
CA GLU A 230 -5.67 12.50 15.58
C GLU A 230 -6.53 13.38 14.65
N ARG A 231 -5.95 14.36 13.97
CA ARG A 231 -6.68 15.16 12.98
C ARG A 231 -7.14 14.35 11.77
N TYR A 232 -6.42 13.26 11.43
CA TYR A 232 -6.71 12.44 10.28
C TYR A 232 -7.80 11.40 10.56
N ASP A 233 -8.69 11.22 9.61
CA ASP A 233 -9.71 10.17 9.57
C ASP A 233 -9.51 9.27 8.36
N VAL A 234 -9.66 9.83 7.15
CA VAL A 234 -9.26 9.18 5.91
C VAL A 234 -8.30 10.13 5.17
N VAL A 235 -7.23 9.57 4.66
CA VAL A 235 -6.27 10.27 3.80
C VAL A 235 -6.26 9.59 2.44
N VAL A 236 -6.30 10.36 1.36
CA VAL A 236 -6.06 9.85 0.01
C VAL A 236 -4.81 10.49 -0.58
N THR A 237 -3.98 9.70 -1.25
CA THR A 237 -2.71 10.16 -1.84
C THR A 237 -2.31 9.33 -3.06
N ASP A 238 -1.40 9.87 -3.84
CA ASP A 238 -0.79 9.19 -4.99
C ASP A 238 0.19 8.07 -4.58
N ASN A 239 0.79 7.42 -5.57
CA ASN A 239 1.67 6.28 -5.36
C ASN A 239 3.12 6.68 -4.98
N LEU A 240 3.33 7.78 -4.31
CA LEU A 240 4.66 8.23 -3.87
C LEU A 240 4.67 8.73 -2.42
N LEU A 241 3.67 9.49 -2.01
CA LEU A 241 3.78 10.44 -0.91
C LEU A 241 3.48 9.89 0.48
N ASP A 242 3.04 8.64 0.64
CA ASP A 242 2.67 8.09 1.94
C ASP A 242 3.73 7.23 2.63
N ARG A 243 4.77 6.79 1.88
CA ARG A 243 5.71 5.75 2.34
C ARG A 243 6.42 6.07 3.65
N LYS A 244 6.69 7.35 3.93
CA LYS A 244 7.40 7.78 5.15
C LYS A 244 6.45 8.19 6.28
N SER A 245 5.31 8.78 5.96
CA SER A 245 4.41 9.37 6.95
C SER A 245 3.59 8.34 7.73
N THR A 246 3.16 7.24 7.10
CA THR A 246 2.38 6.20 7.78
C THR A 246 3.20 5.28 8.67
N ARG A 247 4.50 5.12 8.42
CA ARG A 247 5.38 4.29 9.26
C ARG A 247 5.65 4.84 10.65
N LEU A 248 5.56 6.16 10.82
CA LEU A 248 5.81 6.81 12.12
C LEU A 248 4.67 6.61 13.12
N ASN A 249 3.47 6.28 12.65
CA ASN A 249 2.27 6.20 13.48
C ASN A 249 1.70 4.80 13.66
N SER A 250 2.19 3.81 12.94
CA SER A 250 1.77 2.45 13.16
C SER A 250 2.51 1.88 14.36
N SER A 251 1.84 1.81 15.49
CA SER A 251 2.17 0.88 16.58
C SER A 251 1.92 -0.56 16.16
N HIS A 252 1.67 -0.78 14.88
CA HIS A 252 1.76 -2.10 14.33
C HIS A 252 3.17 -2.57 14.61
N THR A 253 3.24 -3.56 15.44
CA THR A 253 4.25 -4.57 15.28
C THR A 253 4.60 -4.55 13.81
N ASP A 254 5.79 -4.10 13.50
CA ASP A 254 6.32 -3.96 12.16
C ASP A 254 6.29 -5.30 11.44
N ILE A 255 5.08 -5.71 11.07
CA ILE A 255 4.84 -6.86 10.22
C ILE A 255 5.34 -6.57 8.79
N SER A 256 5.68 -5.34 8.50
CA SER A 256 6.36 -4.94 7.29
C SER A 256 7.62 -4.12 7.58
N ARG A 257 8.51 -4.62 8.41
CA ARG A 257 9.92 -4.26 8.27
C ARG A 257 10.43 -4.95 7.03
N MET A 258 10.11 -4.38 5.88
CA MET A 258 11.05 -4.51 4.78
C MET A 258 12.34 -3.86 5.26
N PRO A 259 13.50 -4.53 5.20
CA PRO A 259 14.76 -3.86 5.42
C PRO A 259 14.74 -2.65 4.50
N SER A 260 14.81 -1.46 5.07
CA SER A 260 15.10 -0.27 4.30
C SER A 260 16.48 -0.51 3.72
N SER A 261 16.54 -0.90 2.46
CA SER A 261 17.77 -0.69 1.71
C SER A 261 18.07 0.79 1.84
N ALA A 262 19.14 1.07 2.55
CA ALA A 262 19.77 2.36 2.64
C ALA A 262 20.10 2.88 1.24
#